data_ac5b4be56b8f4093d8e8a0085dcdbdd0
#
_entry.id   ac5b4be56b8f4093d8e8a0085dcdbdd0
#
_cell.length_a   1.000
_cell.length_b   1.000
_cell.length_c   1.000
_cell.angle_alpha   90.00
_cell.angle_beta   90.00
_cell.angle_gamma   90.00
#
_symmetry.space_group_name_H-M   'P 1'
#
loop_
_entity.id
_entity.type
_entity.pdbx_description
1 polymer ?
#
loop_
_entity_poly.entity_id
_entity_poly.type
_entity_poly.pdbx_seq_one_letter_code
_entity_poly.pdbx_strand_id
1 'polypeptide(L)'
;MLTQMGINIDKYLKKASFSETLAFYRIAFGCMMLFSIIRFWSYGWIDSLYIAPKYHFTYFGFEWVKPIGVYTYLLFFICGLSALFITLGYRYKIAIISFFISFTYIELMDKTTYLNHYYFISVISFILIFLPANCNYSLDVYFNKFKLRSHVSQWNIDILKLMLGIVYFYAGLIKLNSDWLLQAQPLKTWLPMNSGLPIIGPLLLKNEVHYIMSWAGAIYDLSIPFLLLNKRTRIVGFILVVIFHIFTKILFPIGVFPYVMIISTLIYFSADFHKKVLQKLFEILRISNSRFQTTSYSKAITSKFSIIFLSFFMLFQFVFPFRYLLYPQELFWTEEGFRFSWRVMLMEKAGYTQFRIVDQTGKVALVDNRHFLTAFQEKQMSFQPDFILEYAHILKKYYTDNGFVNPKIYVESFVALNGRLSQPYIDPTIDLGSQKESFKHKTWILPFKDEIKGF
;
A
#
# COMPACT_ATOMS: atom_id res chain seq x y z
N MET A 1 11.65 14.08 36.18
CA MET A 1 10.99 13.28 35.16
C MET A 1 11.63 13.47 33.78
N LEU A 2 11.76 14.67 33.24
CA LEU A 2 12.37 14.93 31.91
C LEU A 2 13.84 14.46 31.82
N THR A 3 14.63 14.64 32.87
CA THR A 3 16.05 14.22 32.89
C THR A 3 16.21 12.70 32.87
N GLN A 4 15.38 11.96 33.61
CA GLN A 4 15.37 10.49 33.54
C GLN A 4 14.89 9.93 32.21
N MET A 5 13.90 10.58 31.56
CA MET A 5 13.49 10.23 30.21
C MET A 5 14.63 10.45 29.19
N GLY A 6 15.36 11.55 29.28
CA GLY A 6 16.49 11.85 28.40
C GLY A 6 17.62 10.81 28.52
N ILE A 7 17.97 10.38 29.73
CA ILE A 7 18.98 9.33 29.96
C ILE A 7 18.52 7.97 29.38
N ASN A 8 17.25 7.63 29.50
CA ASN A 8 16.70 6.39 28.93
C ASN A 8 16.70 6.39 27.39
N ILE A 9 16.36 7.51 26.75
CA ILE A 9 16.39 7.67 25.31
C ILE A 9 17.82 7.53 24.77
N ASP A 10 18.81 8.22 25.37
CA ASP A 10 20.21 8.13 24.95
C ASP A 10 20.76 6.70 25.10
N LYS A 11 20.41 6.01 26.17
CA LYS A 11 20.74 4.58 26.38
C LYS A 11 20.11 3.70 25.29
N TYR A 12 18.86 3.93 24.93
CA TYR A 12 18.17 3.19 23.86
C TYR A 12 18.82 3.43 22.51
N LEU A 13 19.11 4.68 22.15
CA LEU A 13 19.71 5.03 20.87
C LEU A 13 21.13 4.47 20.69
N LYS A 14 21.85 4.25 21.80
CA LYS A 14 23.17 3.59 21.82
C LYS A 14 23.11 2.07 21.87
N LYS A 15 21.92 1.49 22.08
CA LYS A 15 21.75 0.03 22.11
C LYS A 15 22.14 -0.57 20.77
N ALA A 16 23.05 -1.53 20.79
CA ALA A 16 23.50 -2.25 19.61
C ALA A 16 22.69 -3.51 19.36
N SER A 17 22.50 -3.83 18.10
CA SER A 17 21.95 -5.09 17.61
C SER A 17 22.83 -5.63 16.49
N PHE A 18 22.79 -6.93 16.25
CA PHE A 18 23.54 -7.53 15.16
C PHE A 18 23.02 -7.09 13.80
N SER A 19 23.94 -6.86 12.87
CA SER A 19 23.67 -6.33 11.54
C SER A 19 22.99 -7.31 10.58
N GLU A 20 23.05 -8.60 10.89
CA GLU A 20 22.47 -9.69 10.11
C GLU A 20 20.97 -9.53 9.89
N THR A 21 20.27 -8.95 10.87
CA THR A 21 18.84 -8.66 10.76
C THR A 21 18.54 -7.69 9.61
N LEU A 22 19.28 -6.58 9.53
CA LEU A 22 19.12 -5.61 8.43
C LEU A 22 19.59 -6.18 7.09
N ALA A 23 20.70 -6.91 7.09
CA ALA A 23 21.22 -7.54 5.89
C ALA A 23 20.20 -8.55 5.31
N PHE A 24 19.62 -9.40 6.17
CA PHE A 24 18.54 -10.33 5.80
C PHE A 24 17.35 -9.58 5.23
N TYR A 25 16.87 -8.55 5.93
CA TYR A 25 15.70 -7.78 5.49
C TYR A 25 15.93 -7.11 4.14
N ARG A 26 17.11 -6.53 3.91
CA ARG A 26 17.51 -5.93 2.63
C ARG A 26 17.47 -6.97 1.50
N ILE A 27 18.07 -8.14 1.71
CA ILE A 27 18.11 -9.22 0.71
C ILE A 27 16.70 -9.70 0.40
N ALA A 28 15.90 -9.98 1.44
CA ALA A 28 14.54 -10.47 1.28
C ALA A 28 13.63 -9.43 0.57
N PHE A 29 13.73 -8.16 0.96
CA PHE A 29 13.03 -7.05 0.30
C PHE A 29 13.41 -6.93 -1.17
N GLY A 30 14.72 -6.89 -1.48
CA GLY A 30 15.18 -6.77 -2.86
C GLY A 30 14.77 -7.95 -3.73
N CYS A 31 14.90 -9.20 -3.26
CA CYS A 31 14.43 -10.39 -3.98
C CYS A 31 12.92 -10.34 -4.25
N MET A 32 12.14 -9.97 -3.26
CA MET A 32 10.68 -9.90 -3.38
C MET A 32 10.27 -8.82 -4.40
N MET A 33 10.93 -7.65 -4.37
CA MET A 33 10.66 -6.58 -5.32
C MET A 33 11.08 -6.95 -6.75
N LEU A 34 12.25 -7.56 -6.91
CA LEU A 34 12.69 -8.07 -8.21
C LEU A 34 11.69 -9.07 -8.80
N PHE A 35 11.25 -10.04 -8.00
CA PHE A 35 10.22 -11.00 -8.40
C PHE A 35 8.92 -10.31 -8.77
N SER A 36 8.48 -9.30 -7.99
CA SER A 36 7.26 -8.55 -8.26
C SER A 36 7.33 -7.80 -9.60
N ILE A 37 8.46 -7.17 -9.92
CA ILE A 37 8.67 -6.45 -11.19
C ILE A 37 8.71 -7.42 -12.36
N ILE A 38 9.43 -8.53 -12.26
CA ILE A 38 9.48 -9.57 -13.31
C ILE A 38 8.08 -10.13 -13.58
N ARG A 39 7.32 -10.45 -12.52
CA ARG A 39 5.94 -10.91 -12.62
C ARG A 39 5.05 -9.88 -13.31
N PHE A 40 5.13 -8.61 -12.91
CA PHE A 40 4.33 -7.52 -13.50
C PHE A 40 4.59 -7.38 -15.00
N TRP A 41 5.87 -7.48 -15.39
CA TRP A 41 6.31 -7.45 -16.78
C TRP A 41 5.81 -8.67 -17.55
N SER A 42 5.97 -9.87 -17.00
CA SER A 42 5.59 -11.13 -17.66
C SER A 42 4.09 -11.27 -17.92
N TYR A 43 3.24 -10.59 -17.11
CA TYR A 43 1.80 -10.55 -17.34
C TYR A 43 1.36 -9.47 -18.34
N GLY A 44 2.27 -8.71 -18.93
CA GLY A 44 1.93 -7.63 -19.85
C GLY A 44 1.19 -6.45 -19.19
N TRP A 45 1.29 -6.32 -17.88
CA TRP A 45 0.56 -5.29 -17.15
C TRP A 45 1.11 -3.88 -17.40
N ILE A 46 2.35 -3.76 -17.88
CA ILE A 46 2.92 -2.46 -18.26
C ILE A 46 2.12 -1.88 -19.45
N ASP A 47 1.85 -2.70 -20.46
CA ASP A 47 1.03 -2.26 -21.60
C ASP A 47 -0.40 -2.00 -21.18
N SER A 48 -1.05 -3.00 -20.56
CA SER A 48 -2.49 -2.96 -20.32
C SER A 48 -2.92 -1.88 -19.32
N LEU A 49 -2.05 -1.50 -18.36
CA LEU A 49 -2.39 -0.52 -17.32
C LEU A 49 -1.81 0.88 -17.57
N TYR A 50 -0.68 1.00 -18.29
CA TYR A 50 0.03 2.29 -18.41
C TYR A 50 0.22 2.77 -19.86
N ILE A 51 0.23 1.89 -20.86
CA ILE A 51 0.49 2.30 -22.26
C ILE A 51 -0.78 2.32 -23.07
N ALA A 52 -1.61 1.28 -23.00
CA ALA A 52 -2.84 1.15 -23.75
C ALA A 52 -3.96 2.14 -23.38
N PRO A 53 -4.16 2.50 -22.08
CA PRO A 53 -5.19 3.46 -21.72
C PRO A 53 -4.94 4.84 -22.34
N LYS A 54 -5.99 5.46 -22.88
CA LYS A 54 -5.91 6.82 -23.46
C LYS A 54 -5.76 7.90 -22.39
N TYR A 55 -6.33 7.67 -21.23
CA TYR A 55 -6.34 8.60 -20.10
C TYR A 55 -5.85 7.87 -18.84
N HIS A 56 -5.29 8.64 -17.92
CA HIS A 56 -4.83 8.15 -16.62
C HIS A 56 -5.37 9.07 -15.53
N PHE A 57 -5.78 8.48 -14.42
CA PHE A 57 -6.29 9.21 -13.28
C PHE A 57 -5.13 9.59 -12.35
N THR A 58 -4.96 10.89 -12.17
CA THR A 58 -3.82 11.47 -11.44
C THR A 58 -4.15 11.72 -9.97
N TYR A 59 -3.14 11.70 -9.11
CA TYR A 59 -3.29 12.15 -7.73
C TYR A 59 -3.23 13.67 -7.65
N PHE A 60 -4.10 14.26 -6.84
CA PHE A 60 -4.10 15.69 -6.57
C PHE A 60 -2.73 16.17 -6.06
N GLY A 61 -2.14 17.17 -6.73
CA GLY A 61 -0.79 17.68 -6.48
C GLY A 61 0.32 16.91 -7.21
N PHE A 62 -0.02 15.82 -7.93
CA PHE A 62 0.91 15.01 -8.72
C PHE A 62 0.45 14.85 -10.18
N GLU A 63 -0.31 15.80 -10.70
CA GLU A 63 -0.89 15.76 -12.05
C GLU A 63 0.17 15.71 -13.17
N TRP A 64 1.41 16.06 -12.82
CA TRP A 64 2.58 15.96 -13.70
C TRP A 64 3.15 14.53 -13.81
N VAL A 65 2.81 13.64 -12.86
CA VAL A 65 3.26 12.24 -12.90
C VAL A 65 2.33 11.45 -13.83
N LYS A 66 2.84 11.06 -14.98
CA LYS A 66 2.08 10.36 -16.02
C LYS A 66 2.93 9.25 -16.62
N PRO A 67 2.32 8.21 -17.20
CA PRO A 67 3.05 7.28 -18.06
C PRO A 67 3.75 8.01 -19.20
N ILE A 68 4.94 7.55 -19.52
CA ILE A 68 5.83 8.16 -20.52
C ILE A 68 5.85 7.35 -21.83
N GLY A 69 4.70 6.79 -22.19
CA GLY A 69 4.55 5.93 -23.34
C GLY A 69 5.46 4.69 -23.24
N VAL A 70 6.12 4.34 -24.32
CA VAL A 70 7.01 3.17 -24.38
C VAL A 70 8.19 3.25 -23.40
N TYR A 71 8.61 4.46 -23.00
CA TYR A 71 9.65 4.64 -21.99
C TYR A 71 9.22 4.21 -20.59
N THR A 72 7.94 3.90 -20.36
CA THR A 72 7.48 3.29 -19.11
C THR A 72 8.18 1.95 -18.86
N TYR A 73 8.50 1.18 -19.90
CA TYR A 73 9.31 -0.03 -19.79
C TYR A 73 10.71 0.23 -19.21
N LEU A 74 11.36 1.34 -19.61
CA LEU A 74 12.66 1.72 -19.05
C LEU A 74 12.55 2.04 -17.56
N LEU A 75 11.47 2.68 -17.13
CA LEU A 75 11.22 2.96 -15.71
C LEU A 75 11.09 1.66 -14.89
N PHE A 76 10.33 0.68 -15.39
CA PHE A 76 10.23 -0.64 -14.76
C PHE A 76 11.56 -1.39 -14.77
N PHE A 77 12.35 -1.30 -15.83
CA PHE A 77 13.68 -1.88 -15.90
C PHE A 77 14.63 -1.27 -14.85
N ILE A 78 14.65 0.06 -14.70
CA ILE A 78 15.43 0.76 -13.66
C ILE A 78 14.99 0.31 -12.28
N CYS A 79 13.69 0.19 -12.03
CA CYS A 79 13.14 -0.30 -10.77
C CYS A 79 13.60 -1.73 -10.47
N GLY A 80 13.51 -2.64 -11.45
CA GLY A 80 13.95 -4.04 -11.32
C GLY A 80 15.45 -4.18 -11.11
N LEU A 81 16.26 -3.42 -11.87
CA LEU A 81 17.72 -3.39 -11.71
C LEU A 81 18.11 -2.86 -10.32
N SER A 82 17.41 -1.84 -9.85
CA SER A 82 17.60 -1.31 -8.50
C SER A 82 17.27 -2.33 -7.43
N ALA A 83 16.19 -3.11 -7.59
CA ALA A 83 15.83 -4.20 -6.69
C ALA A 83 16.90 -5.30 -6.65
N LEU A 84 17.48 -5.66 -7.80
CA LEU A 84 18.62 -6.57 -7.88
C LEU A 84 19.83 -6.03 -7.12
N PHE A 85 20.18 -4.76 -7.30
CA PHE A 85 21.32 -4.14 -6.61
C PHE A 85 21.07 -4.00 -5.10
N ILE A 86 19.83 -3.77 -4.67
CA ILE A 86 19.45 -3.84 -3.25
C ILE A 86 19.68 -5.25 -2.71
N THR A 87 19.24 -6.28 -3.41
CA THR A 87 19.48 -7.69 -3.03
C THR A 87 20.95 -7.96 -2.82
N LEU A 88 21.77 -7.60 -3.78
CA LEU A 88 23.23 -7.83 -3.74
C LEU A 88 23.95 -6.88 -2.76
N GLY A 89 23.30 -5.80 -2.35
CA GLY A 89 23.96 -4.73 -1.58
C GLY A 89 25.07 -4.05 -2.37
N TYR A 90 24.89 -3.90 -3.69
CA TYR A 90 25.85 -3.22 -4.57
C TYR A 90 25.44 -1.76 -4.80
N ARG A 91 26.35 -0.84 -4.49
CA ARG A 91 26.05 0.61 -4.50
C ARG A 91 24.69 0.89 -3.82
N TYR A 92 24.49 0.24 -2.71
CA TYR A 92 23.19 0.15 -2.02
C TYR A 92 22.46 1.49 -1.90
N LYS A 93 23.19 2.55 -1.54
CA LYS A 93 22.59 3.87 -1.33
C LYS A 93 21.95 4.43 -2.61
N ILE A 94 22.62 4.26 -3.75
CA ILE A 94 22.11 4.67 -5.05
C ILE A 94 20.94 3.76 -5.44
N ALA A 95 21.10 2.46 -5.26
CA ALA A 95 20.08 1.48 -5.62
C ALA A 95 18.77 1.71 -4.86
N ILE A 96 18.81 1.93 -3.54
CA ILE A 96 17.57 2.13 -2.74
C ILE A 96 16.91 3.47 -3.06
N ILE A 97 17.66 4.54 -3.35
CA ILE A 97 17.11 5.83 -3.76
C ILE A 97 16.47 5.69 -5.15
N SER A 98 17.15 5.06 -6.09
CA SER A 98 16.63 4.81 -7.45
C SER A 98 15.38 3.96 -7.41
N PHE A 99 15.36 2.91 -6.59
CA PHE A 99 14.17 2.08 -6.38
C PHE A 99 13.01 2.89 -5.82
N PHE A 100 13.23 3.64 -4.74
CA PHE A 100 12.20 4.46 -4.12
C PHE A 100 11.59 5.44 -5.13
N ILE A 101 12.42 6.17 -5.88
CA ILE A 101 11.95 7.16 -6.85
C ILE A 101 11.18 6.46 -7.99
N SER A 102 11.74 5.42 -8.60
CA SER A 102 11.11 4.75 -9.74
C SER A 102 9.84 4.01 -9.33
N PHE A 103 9.84 3.31 -8.19
CA PHE A 103 8.67 2.60 -7.71
C PHE A 103 7.53 3.54 -7.30
N THR A 104 7.85 4.63 -6.57
CA THR A 104 6.86 5.64 -6.17
C THR A 104 6.32 6.40 -7.39
N TYR A 105 7.16 6.68 -8.39
CA TYR A 105 6.67 7.24 -9.64
C TYR A 105 5.68 6.31 -10.35
N ILE A 106 6.00 5.02 -10.44
CA ILE A 106 5.10 4.00 -11.02
C ILE A 106 3.75 3.96 -10.27
N GLU A 107 3.78 3.99 -8.95
CA GLU A 107 2.57 4.00 -8.13
C GLU A 107 1.71 5.24 -8.36
N LEU A 108 2.34 6.40 -8.59
CA LEU A 108 1.65 7.68 -8.78
C LEU A 108 1.15 7.92 -10.21
N MET A 109 1.56 7.11 -11.21
CA MET A 109 1.18 7.32 -12.61
C MET A 109 -0.33 7.19 -12.88
N ASP A 110 -1.01 6.28 -12.17
CA ASP A 110 -2.44 6.08 -12.31
C ASP A 110 -3.05 5.59 -10.99
N LYS A 111 -3.91 6.40 -10.37
CA LYS A 111 -4.54 6.07 -9.09
C LYS A 111 -5.55 4.92 -9.19
N THR A 112 -5.96 4.45 -10.40
CA THR A 112 -6.78 3.25 -10.56
C THR A 112 -6.06 1.99 -10.08
N THR A 113 -4.73 2.01 -10.09
CA THR A 113 -3.87 0.90 -9.67
C THR A 113 -3.45 0.98 -8.20
N TYR A 114 -3.98 1.94 -7.43
CA TYR A 114 -3.63 2.12 -6.03
C TYR A 114 -3.87 0.86 -5.20
N LEU A 115 -2.84 0.45 -4.44
CA LEU A 115 -2.91 -0.64 -3.49
C LEU A 115 -2.15 -0.26 -2.20
N ASN A 116 -2.74 -0.53 -1.03
CA ASN A 116 -2.11 -0.22 0.25
C ASN A 116 -0.71 -0.84 0.41
N HIS A 117 -0.45 -2.01 -0.17
CA HIS A 117 0.88 -2.63 -0.10
C HIS A 117 1.89 -1.98 -1.04
N TYR A 118 1.50 -1.31 -2.11
CA TYR A 118 2.41 -0.50 -2.90
C TYR A 118 2.83 0.74 -2.12
N TYR A 119 1.87 1.40 -1.46
CA TYR A 119 2.19 2.47 -0.51
C TYR A 119 3.14 1.99 0.61
N PHE A 120 2.90 0.80 1.19
CA PHE A 120 3.81 0.21 2.17
C PHE A 120 5.22 -0.01 1.63
N ILE A 121 5.37 -0.51 0.39
CA ILE A 121 6.66 -0.70 -0.27
C ILE A 121 7.37 0.65 -0.46
N SER A 122 6.68 1.69 -0.91
CA SER A 122 7.22 3.05 -1.02
C SER A 122 7.70 3.56 0.33
N VAL A 123 6.91 3.43 1.39
CA VAL A 123 7.28 3.83 2.76
C VAL A 123 8.48 3.05 3.28
N ILE A 124 8.52 1.72 3.14
CA ILE A 124 9.65 0.89 3.58
C ILE A 124 10.91 1.23 2.80
N SER A 125 10.83 1.40 1.47
CA SER A 125 11.99 1.77 0.66
C SER A 125 12.54 3.15 1.05
N PHE A 126 11.66 4.10 1.37
CA PHE A 126 12.04 5.41 1.91
C PHE A 126 12.77 5.28 3.26
N ILE A 127 12.25 4.52 4.21
CA ILE A 127 12.92 4.27 5.50
C ILE A 127 14.29 3.65 5.27
N LEU A 128 14.41 2.65 4.39
CA LEU A 128 15.65 1.95 4.07
C LEU A 128 16.74 2.87 3.51
N ILE A 129 16.38 4.02 2.89
CA ILE A 129 17.33 5.04 2.47
C ILE A 129 18.22 5.52 3.65
N PHE A 130 17.67 5.61 4.85
CA PHE A 130 18.37 6.14 6.02
C PHE A 130 19.06 5.06 6.86
N LEU A 131 18.85 3.79 6.53
CA LEU A 131 19.38 2.66 7.29
C LEU A 131 20.67 2.10 6.66
N PRO A 132 21.66 1.65 7.48
CA PRO A 132 22.91 1.06 7.00
C PRO A 132 22.72 -0.43 6.65
N ALA A 133 21.77 -0.77 5.78
CA ALA A 133 21.42 -2.15 5.51
C ALA A 133 22.45 -2.91 4.64
N ASN A 134 23.45 -2.22 4.10
CA ASN A 134 24.57 -2.82 3.36
C ASN A 134 25.84 -3.03 4.21
N CYS A 135 25.78 -2.84 5.53
CA CYS A 135 26.95 -2.95 6.40
C CYS A 135 27.45 -4.41 6.60
N ASN A 136 26.66 -5.40 6.15
CA ASN A 136 27.01 -6.81 6.19
C ASN A 136 26.34 -7.57 5.01
N TYR A 137 26.88 -8.72 4.62
CA TYR A 137 26.37 -9.56 3.53
C TYR A 137 26.05 -8.76 2.25
N SER A 138 26.97 -7.90 1.83
CA SER A 138 26.78 -7.02 0.66
C SER A 138 28.02 -6.97 -0.22
N LEU A 139 27.83 -6.71 -1.51
CA LEU A 139 28.95 -6.47 -2.44
C LEU A 139 29.69 -5.16 -2.11
N ASP A 140 29.03 -4.19 -1.47
CA ASP A 140 29.71 -2.98 -0.99
C ASP A 140 30.79 -3.29 0.03
N VAL A 141 30.55 -4.25 0.93
CA VAL A 141 31.53 -4.76 1.89
C VAL A 141 32.55 -5.65 1.18
N TYR A 142 32.11 -6.54 0.31
CA TYR A 142 32.99 -7.47 -0.41
C TYR A 142 34.09 -6.74 -1.22
N PHE A 143 33.73 -5.64 -1.88
CA PHE A 143 34.63 -4.79 -2.64
C PHE A 143 35.30 -3.67 -1.81
N ASN A 144 35.22 -3.73 -0.48
CA ASN A 144 35.76 -2.71 0.43
C ASN A 144 35.22 -1.27 0.19
N LYS A 145 34.10 -1.13 -0.47
CA LYS A 145 33.42 0.18 -0.69
C LYS A 145 32.68 0.67 0.55
N PHE A 146 32.41 -0.25 1.47
CA PHE A 146 31.79 0.04 2.76
C PHE A 146 32.45 -0.81 3.86
N LYS A 147 32.63 -0.22 5.05
CA LYS A 147 33.26 -0.93 6.17
C LYS A 147 32.31 -1.97 6.75
N LEU A 148 32.77 -3.23 6.85
CA LEU A 148 32.05 -4.30 7.54
C LEU A 148 31.74 -3.91 8.98
N ARG A 149 30.48 -4.07 9.39
CA ARG A 149 30.03 -3.82 10.76
C ARG A 149 29.20 -5.00 11.26
N SER A 150 29.61 -5.54 12.38
CA SER A 150 28.85 -6.61 13.05
C SER A 150 27.59 -6.08 13.76
N HIS A 151 27.56 -4.79 14.10
CA HIS A 151 26.46 -4.19 14.85
C HIS A 151 25.94 -2.90 14.21
N VAL A 152 24.64 -2.70 14.37
CA VAL A 152 23.88 -1.48 14.05
C VAL A 152 23.13 -1.01 15.28
N SER A 153 22.67 0.24 15.31
CA SER A 153 21.80 0.69 16.38
C SER A 153 20.45 -0.03 16.34
N GLN A 154 19.95 -0.44 17.48
CA GLN A 154 18.69 -1.18 17.61
C GLN A 154 17.51 -0.47 16.96
N TRP A 155 17.44 0.86 17.05
CA TRP A 155 16.37 1.66 16.46
C TRP A 155 16.24 1.47 14.93
N ASN A 156 17.32 1.11 14.23
CA ASN A 156 17.26 0.82 12.78
C ASN A 156 16.38 -0.40 12.46
N ILE A 157 16.30 -1.34 13.38
CA ILE A 157 15.46 -2.54 13.26
C ILE A 157 14.06 -2.22 13.77
N ASP A 158 13.98 -1.50 14.89
CA ASP A 158 12.71 -1.23 15.56
C ASP A 158 11.81 -0.29 14.77
N ILE A 159 12.37 0.61 13.93
CA ILE A 159 11.57 1.47 13.04
C ILE A 159 10.83 0.67 11.97
N LEU A 160 11.46 -0.40 11.44
CA LEU A 160 10.80 -1.30 10.48
C LEU A 160 9.69 -2.11 11.17
N LYS A 161 9.94 -2.57 12.41
CA LYS A 161 8.91 -3.24 13.22
C LYS A 161 7.75 -2.30 13.56
N LEU A 162 8.06 -1.05 13.91
CA LEU A 162 7.05 -0.04 14.21
C LEU A 162 6.17 0.25 12.98
N MET A 163 6.78 0.42 11.80
CA MET A 163 6.03 0.65 10.57
C MET A 163 5.08 -0.51 10.27
N LEU A 164 5.55 -1.74 10.37
CA LEU A 164 4.72 -2.92 10.18
C LEU A 164 3.62 -3.02 11.25
N GLY A 165 3.95 -2.68 12.50
CA GLY A 165 2.98 -2.59 13.61
C GLY A 165 1.88 -1.57 13.34
N ILE A 166 2.20 -0.41 12.78
CA ILE A 166 1.23 0.62 12.38
C ILE A 166 0.24 0.06 11.34
N VAL A 167 0.74 -0.65 10.33
CA VAL A 167 -0.11 -1.24 9.29
C VAL A 167 -1.13 -2.22 9.89
N TYR A 168 -0.67 -3.16 10.71
CA TYR A 168 -1.57 -4.12 11.36
C TYR A 168 -2.54 -3.44 12.34
N PHE A 169 -2.04 -2.49 13.12
CA PHE A 169 -2.88 -1.75 14.08
C PHE A 169 -4.03 -1.05 13.37
N TYR A 170 -3.77 -0.30 12.30
CA TYR A 170 -4.82 0.36 11.54
C TYR A 170 -5.72 -0.63 10.81
N ALA A 171 -5.15 -1.69 10.21
CA ALA A 171 -5.97 -2.72 9.57
C ALA A 171 -6.96 -3.34 10.54
N GLY A 172 -6.59 -3.50 11.82
CA GLY A 172 -7.48 -4.00 12.86
C GLY A 172 -8.42 -2.95 13.43
N LEU A 173 -7.92 -1.74 13.74
CA LEU A 173 -8.71 -0.65 14.30
C LEU A 173 -9.92 -0.29 13.44
N ILE A 174 -9.69 -0.17 12.13
CA ILE A 174 -10.72 0.23 11.16
C ILE A 174 -11.77 -0.86 10.95
N LYS A 175 -11.48 -2.12 11.32
CA LYS A 175 -12.47 -3.21 11.33
C LYS A 175 -13.44 -3.13 12.50
N LEU A 176 -13.22 -2.24 13.47
CA LEU A 176 -14.11 -2.02 14.60
C LEU A 176 -15.28 -1.11 14.21
N ASN A 177 -16.06 -1.53 13.21
CA ASN A 177 -17.25 -0.82 12.76
C ASN A 177 -18.44 -1.78 12.60
N SER A 178 -19.64 -1.21 12.50
CA SER A 178 -20.88 -1.98 12.45
C SER A 178 -21.02 -2.89 11.23
N ASP A 179 -20.54 -2.42 10.06
CA ASP A 179 -20.59 -3.23 8.83
C ASP A 179 -19.73 -4.47 8.96
N TRP A 180 -18.50 -4.32 9.46
CA TRP A 180 -17.59 -5.43 9.62
C TRP A 180 -18.03 -6.40 10.71
N LEU A 181 -18.28 -5.90 11.94
CA LEU A 181 -18.51 -6.76 13.10
C LEU A 181 -19.95 -7.26 13.23
N LEU A 182 -20.94 -6.43 12.88
CA LEU A 182 -22.36 -6.74 13.12
C LEU A 182 -23.08 -7.23 11.86
N GLN A 183 -22.57 -6.94 10.67
CA GLN A 183 -23.15 -7.36 9.40
C GLN A 183 -22.24 -8.32 8.61
N ALA A 184 -21.00 -8.53 9.07
CA ALA A 184 -19.94 -9.28 8.40
C ALA A 184 -19.69 -8.82 6.95
N GLN A 185 -19.89 -7.52 6.67
CA GLN A 185 -19.61 -6.91 5.36
C GLN A 185 -18.17 -6.37 5.31
N PRO A 186 -17.52 -6.50 4.16
CA PRO A 186 -17.98 -7.04 2.86
C PRO A 186 -17.81 -8.55 2.70
N LEU A 187 -17.38 -9.30 3.72
CA LEU A 187 -17.10 -10.75 3.62
C LEU A 187 -18.35 -11.54 3.19
N LYS A 188 -19.52 -11.14 3.66
CA LYS A 188 -20.81 -11.74 3.28
C LYS A 188 -21.07 -11.64 1.78
N THR A 189 -20.51 -10.62 1.11
CA THR A 189 -20.59 -10.47 -0.34
C THR A 189 -19.49 -11.25 -1.05
N TRP A 190 -18.27 -11.23 -0.52
CA TRP A 190 -17.10 -11.77 -1.21
C TRP A 190 -16.91 -13.28 -1.06
N LEU A 191 -17.21 -13.85 0.12
CA LEU A 191 -16.93 -15.25 0.39
C LEU A 191 -17.76 -16.21 -0.48
N PRO A 192 -19.07 -15.96 -0.72
CA PRO A 192 -19.88 -16.81 -1.60
C PRO A 192 -19.35 -16.89 -3.04
N MET A 193 -18.63 -15.87 -3.52
CA MET A 193 -18.01 -15.89 -4.86
C MET A 193 -16.97 -17.01 -5.00
N ASN A 194 -16.48 -17.55 -3.88
CA ASN A 194 -15.48 -18.62 -3.82
C ASN A 194 -16.10 -19.99 -3.47
N SER A 195 -17.43 -20.15 -3.59
CA SER A 195 -18.15 -21.38 -3.27
C SER A 195 -17.72 -22.61 -4.07
N GLY A 196 -17.07 -22.40 -5.23
CA GLY A 196 -16.49 -23.46 -6.05
C GLY A 196 -15.14 -24.03 -5.56
N LEU A 197 -14.56 -23.48 -4.48
CA LEU A 197 -13.31 -24.01 -3.94
C LEU A 197 -13.50 -25.41 -3.35
N PRO A 198 -12.56 -26.36 -3.62
CA PRO A 198 -12.60 -27.68 -3.03
C PRO A 198 -12.60 -27.60 -1.50
N ILE A 199 -13.35 -28.48 -0.84
CA ILE A 199 -13.44 -28.67 0.63
C ILE A 199 -14.08 -27.48 1.35
N ILE A 200 -13.56 -26.27 1.19
CA ILE A 200 -13.99 -25.07 1.94
C ILE A 200 -15.14 -24.33 1.27
N GLY A 201 -15.35 -24.49 -0.05
CA GLY A 201 -16.33 -23.73 -0.83
C GLY A 201 -17.75 -23.75 -0.22
N PRO A 202 -18.32 -24.91 0.12
CA PRO A 202 -19.66 -24.98 0.73
C PRO A 202 -19.75 -24.28 2.08
N LEU A 203 -18.64 -24.18 2.84
CA LEU A 203 -18.60 -23.47 4.11
C LEU A 203 -18.69 -21.95 3.91
N LEU A 204 -18.15 -21.44 2.79
CA LEU A 204 -18.15 -20.01 2.48
C LEU A 204 -19.55 -19.45 2.14
N LEU A 205 -20.56 -20.30 1.99
CA LEU A 205 -21.97 -19.92 1.83
C LEU A 205 -22.68 -19.69 3.17
N LYS A 206 -22.08 -20.12 4.29
CA LYS A 206 -22.72 -20.08 5.61
C LYS A 206 -22.52 -18.71 6.27
N ASN A 207 -23.62 -18.12 6.77
CA ASN A 207 -23.58 -16.84 7.48
C ASN A 207 -22.64 -16.89 8.71
N GLU A 208 -22.67 -17.99 9.47
CA GLU A 208 -21.84 -18.17 10.66
C GLU A 208 -20.34 -18.05 10.32
N VAL A 209 -19.94 -18.59 9.17
CA VAL A 209 -18.57 -18.53 8.69
C VAL A 209 -18.18 -17.08 8.35
N HIS A 210 -19.09 -16.30 7.76
CA HIS A 210 -18.84 -14.87 7.47
C HIS A 210 -18.55 -14.08 8.76
N TYR A 211 -19.38 -14.28 9.80
CA TYR A 211 -19.17 -13.64 11.10
C TYR A 211 -17.88 -14.10 11.80
N ILE A 212 -17.63 -15.42 11.82
CA ILE A 212 -16.40 -15.97 12.40
C ILE A 212 -15.16 -15.36 11.72
N MET A 213 -15.14 -15.29 10.38
CA MET A 213 -14.03 -14.71 9.64
C MET A 213 -13.89 -13.20 9.85
N SER A 214 -14.99 -12.50 9.97
CA SER A 214 -15.00 -11.06 10.26
C SER A 214 -14.36 -10.77 11.62
N TRP A 215 -14.85 -11.41 12.68
CA TRP A 215 -14.29 -11.24 14.03
C TRP A 215 -12.85 -11.74 14.13
N ALA A 216 -12.54 -12.90 13.53
CA ALA A 216 -11.20 -13.45 13.51
C ALA A 216 -10.22 -12.50 12.82
N GLY A 217 -10.61 -11.86 11.71
CA GLY A 217 -9.80 -10.89 11.00
C GLY A 217 -9.50 -9.63 11.82
N ALA A 218 -10.49 -9.09 12.53
CA ALA A 218 -10.31 -7.93 13.42
C ALA A 218 -9.39 -8.25 14.61
N ILE A 219 -9.65 -9.38 15.30
CA ILE A 219 -8.84 -9.83 16.44
C ILE A 219 -7.40 -10.14 16.00
N TYR A 220 -7.24 -10.80 14.84
CA TYR A 220 -5.95 -11.10 14.26
C TYR A 220 -5.14 -9.83 14.06
N ASP A 221 -5.63 -8.86 13.27
CA ASP A 221 -4.90 -7.66 12.94
C ASP A 221 -4.53 -6.83 14.19
N LEU A 222 -5.42 -6.74 15.19
CA LEU A 222 -5.15 -6.02 16.44
C LEU A 222 -4.12 -6.74 17.32
N SER A 223 -4.11 -8.07 17.32
CA SER A 223 -3.27 -8.87 18.24
C SER A 223 -1.86 -9.15 17.69
N ILE A 224 -1.72 -9.28 16.38
CA ILE A 224 -0.47 -9.71 15.72
C ILE A 224 0.75 -8.86 16.11
N PRO A 225 0.72 -7.52 16.13
CA PRO A 225 1.89 -6.73 16.54
C PRO A 225 2.41 -7.12 17.92
N PHE A 226 1.51 -7.35 18.88
CA PHE A 226 1.86 -7.70 20.25
C PHE A 226 2.41 -9.13 20.34
N LEU A 227 1.79 -10.09 19.64
CA LEU A 227 2.27 -11.47 19.58
C LEU A 227 3.69 -11.56 18.99
N LEU A 228 3.98 -10.77 17.96
CA LEU A 228 5.29 -10.74 17.30
C LEU A 228 6.37 -10.04 18.14
N LEU A 229 6.02 -9.01 18.91
CA LEU A 229 6.95 -8.30 19.79
C LEU A 229 7.40 -9.19 20.95
N ASN A 230 6.52 -9.98 21.51
CA ASN A 230 6.83 -10.86 22.63
C ASN A 230 7.57 -12.12 22.15
N LYS A 231 8.77 -12.37 22.71
CA LYS A 231 9.62 -13.52 22.34
C LYS A 231 8.94 -14.88 22.53
N ARG A 232 8.05 -15.01 23.54
CA ARG A 232 7.37 -16.29 23.86
C ARG A 232 6.26 -16.63 22.86
N THR A 233 5.55 -15.61 22.35
CA THR A 233 4.40 -15.79 21.46
C THR A 233 4.74 -15.57 19.98
N ARG A 234 5.95 -15.09 19.68
CA ARG A 234 6.39 -14.72 18.32
C ARG A 234 6.20 -15.81 17.29
N ILE A 235 6.54 -17.06 17.62
CA ILE A 235 6.41 -18.18 16.70
C ILE A 235 4.93 -18.43 16.36
N VAL A 236 4.05 -18.40 17.38
CA VAL A 236 2.61 -18.52 17.21
C VAL A 236 2.10 -17.37 16.36
N GLY A 237 2.48 -16.12 16.68
CA GLY A 237 2.14 -14.94 15.88
C GLY A 237 2.57 -15.09 14.42
N PHE A 238 3.78 -15.57 14.16
CA PHE A 238 4.25 -15.77 12.79
C PHE A 238 3.49 -16.88 12.05
N ILE A 239 3.17 -17.98 12.71
CA ILE A 239 2.33 -19.05 12.13
C ILE A 239 0.96 -18.49 11.74
N LEU A 240 0.34 -17.68 12.61
CA LEU A 240 -0.92 -17.00 12.31
C LEU A 240 -0.80 -16.05 11.12
N VAL A 241 0.32 -15.31 11.00
CA VAL A 241 0.60 -14.47 9.82
C VAL A 241 0.63 -15.30 8.55
N VAL A 242 1.35 -16.43 8.56
CA VAL A 242 1.46 -17.30 7.38
C VAL A 242 0.09 -17.88 7.02
N ILE A 243 -0.64 -18.43 7.99
CA ILE A 243 -1.99 -19.00 7.76
C ILE A 243 -2.93 -17.93 7.20
N PHE A 244 -3.01 -16.77 7.84
CA PHE A 244 -3.91 -15.69 7.43
C PHE A 244 -3.61 -15.21 6.01
N HIS A 245 -2.34 -14.96 5.70
CA HIS A 245 -1.97 -14.43 4.39
C HIS A 245 -2.03 -15.47 3.27
N ILE A 246 -1.76 -16.75 3.55
CA ILE A 246 -2.00 -17.82 2.57
C ILE A 246 -3.49 -17.98 2.30
N PHE A 247 -4.33 -17.96 3.36
CA PHE A 247 -5.77 -18.10 3.24
C PHE A 247 -6.38 -16.91 2.45
N THR A 248 -5.98 -15.68 2.77
CA THR A 248 -6.41 -14.51 1.99
C THR A 248 -5.94 -14.55 0.53
N LYS A 249 -4.75 -15.14 0.25
CA LYS A 249 -4.27 -15.35 -1.13
C LYS A 249 -5.14 -16.34 -1.92
N ILE A 250 -5.68 -17.36 -1.24
CA ILE A 250 -6.57 -18.35 -1.87
C ILE A 250 -7.92 -17.72 -2.18
N LEU A 251 -8.46 -16.92 -1.24
CA LEU A 251 -9.78 -16.33 -1.36
C LEU A 251 -9.83 -15.08 -2.25
N PHE A 252 -8.74 -14.32 -2.35
CA PHE A 252 -8.77 -12.99 -2.97
C PHE A 252 -7.62 -12.78 -3.94
N PRO A 253 -7.85 -12.11 -5.09
CA PRO A 253 -6.81 -11.80 -6.08
C PRO A 253 -5.94 -10.60 -5.63
N ILE A 254 -5.33 -10.67 -4.44
CA ILE A 254 -4.58 -9.57 -3.80
C ILE A 254 -3.09 -9.49 -4.17
N GLY A 255 -2.71 -10.12 -5.28
CA GLY A 255 -1.38 -9.99 -5.86
C GLY A 255 -0.24 -10.47 -4.95
N VAL A 256 0.76 -9.62 -4.76
CA VAL A 256 1.97 -9.92 -3.95
C VAL A 256 1.82 -9.57 -2.48
N PHE A 257 0.71 -8.97 -2.06
CA PHE A 257 0.47 -8.51 -0.69
C PHE A 257 0.78 -9.55 0.39
N PRO A 258 0.30 -10.81 0.28
CA PRO A 258 0.59 -11.83 1.28
C PRO A 258 2.08 -12.10 1.47
N TYR A 259 2.84 -12.14 0.39
CA TYR A 259 4.29 -12.37 0.43
C TYR A 259 5.02 -11.18 1.05
N VAL A 260 4.60 -9.95 0.72
CA VAL A 260 5.14 -8.72 1.32
C VAL A 260 4.98 -8.76 2.84
N MET A 261 3.81 -9.12 3.34
CA MET A 261 3.52 -9.15 4.78
C MET A 261 4.26 -10.29 5.49
N ILE A 262 4.26 -11.51 4.94
CA ILE A 262 4.97 -12.65 5.53
C ILE A 262 6.47 -12.37 5.62
N ILE A 263 7.09 -11.89 4.54
CA ILE A 263 8.53 -11.62 4.48
C ILE A 263 8.89 -10.45 5.40
N SER A 264 8.12 -9.36 5.38
CA SER A 264 8.36 -8.21 6.26
C SER A 264 8.25 -8.58 7.75
N THR A 265 7.38 -9.52 8.10
CA THR A 265 7.19 -9.98 9.49
C THR A 265 8.41 -10.72 10.02
N LEU A 266 9.28 -11.27 9.16
CA LEU A 266 10.53 -11.90 9.61
C LEU A 266 11.46 -10.94 10.36
N ILE A 267 11.31 -9.61 10.21
CA ILE A 267 12.08 -8.61 10.97
C ILE A 267 11.96 -8.76 12.49
N TYR A 268 10.90 -9.38 12.98
CA TYR A 268 10.69 -9.60 14.41
C TYR A 268 11.57 -10.71 15.00
N PHE A 269 12.11 -11.61 14.17
CA PHE A 269 12.93 -12.72 14.63
C PHE A 269 14.30 -12.26 15.15
N SER A 270 15.00 -13.16 15.85
CA SER A 270 16.31 -12.86 16.42
C SER A 270 17.39 -12.76 15.36
N ALA A 271 18.45 -12.04 15.68
CA ALA A 271 19.61 -11.95 14.79
C ALA A 271 20.29 -13.31 14.55
N ASP A 272 20.27 -14.21 15.55
CA ASP A 272 20.77 -15.58 15.39
C ASP A 272 19.98 -16.38 14.35
N PHE A 273 18.66 -16.20 14.32
CA PHE A 273 17.82 -16.79 13.27
C PHE A 273 18.26 -16.28 11.89
N HIS A 274 18.38 -14.97 11.71
CA HIS A 274 18.77 -14.38 10.43
C HIS A 274 20.18 -14.80 10.02
N LYS A 275 21.12 -14.87 10.98
CA LYS A 275 22.48 -15.35 10.74
C LYS A 275 22.49 -16.79 10.22
N LYS A 276 21.75 -17.70 10.87
CA LYS A 276 21.64 -19.10 10.44
C LYS A 276 21.04 -19.22 9.04
N VAL A 277 19.98 -18.45 8.75
CA VAL A 277 19.35 -18.45 7.41
C VAL A 277 20.32 -17.94 6.34
N LEU A 278 21.03 -16.84 6.61
CA LEU A 278 22.01 -16.27 5.68
C LEU A 278 23.17 -17.24 5.46
N GLN A 279 23.71 -17.85 6.52
CA GLN A 279 24.78 -18.86 6.40
C GLN A 279 24.35 -20.02 5.52
N LYS A 280 23.18 -20.60 5.79
CA LYS A 280 22.65 -21.70 4.98
C LYS A 280 22.41 -21.30 3.52
N LEU A 281 21.91 -20.08 3.26
CA LEU A 281 21.75 -19.55 1.91
C LEU A 281 23.10 -19.47 1.18
N PHE A 282 24.13 -18.93 1.83
CA PHE A 282 25.47 -18.82 1.24
C PHE A 282 26.14 -20.16 1.00
N GLU A 283 25.91 -21.13 1.89
CA GLU A 283 26.35 -22.54 1.68
C GLU A 283 25.69 -23.15 0.44
N ILE A 284 24.37 -23.02 0.30
CA ILE A 284 23.60 -23.49 -0.88
C ILE A 284 24.14 -22.85 -2.16
N LEU A 285 24.39 -21.55 -2.14
CA LEU A 285 24.92 -20.81 -3.28
C LEU A 285 26.44 -21.02 -3.49
N ARG A 286 27.11 -21.80 -2.63
CA ARG A 286 28.56 -22.04 -2.65
C ARG A 286 29.41 -20.77 -2.60
N ILE A 287 28.90 -19.74 -1.91
CA ILE A 287 29.59 -18.46 -1.72
C ILE A 287 30.36 -18.53 -0.40
N SER A 288 31.67 -18.22 -0.44
CA SER A 288 32.50 -18.17 0.76
C SER A 288 32.01 -17.09 1.74
N ASN A 289 31.73 -17.50 2.97
CA ASN A 289 31.22 -16.63 4.02
C ASN A 289 32.34 -15.93 4.84
N SER A 290 33.60 -16.26 4.58
CA SER A 290 34.75 -15.83 5.39
C SER A 290 34.93 -14.29 5.43
N ARG A 291 34.58 -13.59 4.38
CA ARG A 291 34.69 -12.11 4.32
C ARG A 291 33.61 -11.37 5.11
N PHE A 292 32.52 -12.03 5.50
CA PHE A 292 31.40 -11.43 6.24
C PHE A 292 31.44 -11.78 7.74
N GLN A 293 32.41 -12.60 8.15
CA GLN A 293 32.60 -12.95 9.55
C GLN A 293 33.59 -11.97 10.17
N THR A 294 33.12 -11.18 11.14
CA THR A 294 34.01 -10.34 11.95
C THR A 294 33.80 -10.67 13.42
N THR A 295 34.89 -10.85 14.12
CA THR A 295 34.94 -11.00 15.59
C THR A 295 35.03 -9.64 16.28
N SER A 296 35.34 -8.57 15.54
CA SER A 296 35.53 -7.24 16.11
C SER A 296 34.20 -6.50 16.28
N TYR A 297 33.92 -6.05 17.50
CA TYR A 297 32.83 -5.14 17.78
C TYR A 297 33.08 -3.80 17.10
N SER A 298 32.20 -3.41 16.17
CA SER A 298 32.20 -2.08 15.61
C SER A 298 31.08 -1.24 16.23
N LYS A 299 31.45 -0.08 16.77
CA LYS A 299 30.46 0.86 17.35
C LYS A 299 29.39 1.21 16.30
N ALA A 300 28.14 1.08 16.69
CA ALA A 300 27.01 1.48 15.86
C ALA A 300 27.06 3.01 15.61
N ILE A 301 27.00 3.41 14.36
CA ILE A 301 26.88 4.84 14.01
C ILE A 301 25.42 5.22 13.98
N THR A 302 25.08 6.22 14.77
CA THR A 302 23.75 6.77 14.86
C THR A 302 23.76 8.18 14.29
N SER A 303 23.05 8.40 13.18
CA SER A 303 22.83 9.74 12.66
C SER A 303 21.69 10.40 13.43
N LYS A 304 21.98 11.49 14.12
CA LYS A 304 20.95 12.29 14.82
C LYS A 304 19.90 12.83 13.83
N PHE A 305 20.34 13.28 12.66
CA PHE A 305 19.46 13.73 11.60
C PHE A 305 18.47 12.63 11.20
N SER A 306 18.95 11.41 10.91
CA SER A 306 18.09 10.29 10.52
C SER A 306 17.07 9.94 11.60
N ILE A 307 17.45 9.98 12.88
CA ILE A 307 16.53 9.73 13.98
C ILE A 307 15.42 10.77 14.02
N ILE A 308 15.79 12.05 14.06
CA ILE A 308 14.81 13.14 14.18
C ILE A 308 13.87 13.12 12.97
N PHE A 309 14.43 13.05 11.76
CA PHE A 309 13.67 13.07 10.53
C PHE A 309 12.69 11.88 10.44
N LEU A 310 13.19 10.66 10.70
CA LEU A 310 12.36 9.46 10.67
C LEU A 310 11.34 9.41 11.83
N SER A 311 11.63 10.02 12.97
CA SER A 311 10.65 10.15 14.06
C SER A 311 9.46 11.02 13.65
N PHE A 312 9.70 12.16 12.99
CA PHE A 312 8.62 12.98 12.43
C PHE A 312 7.87 12.24 11.31
N PHE A 313 8.59 11.53 10.46
CA PHE A 313 7.97 10.72 9.41
C PHE A 313 7.06 9.62 9.99
N MET A 314 7.51 8.92 11.04
CA MET A 314 6.70 7.89 11.70
C MET A 314 5.49 8.49 12.45
N LEU A 315 5.66 9.66 13.06
CA LEU A 315 4.54 10.40 13.65
C LEU A 315 3.51 10.78 12.58
N PHE A 316 3.97 11.26 11.42
CA PHE A 316 3.09 11.53 10.29
C PHE A 316 2.35 10.26 9.85
N GLN A 317 3.02 9.12 9.68
CA GLN A 317 2.40 7.84 9.31
C GLN A 317 1.36 7.38 10.34
N PHE A 318 1.55 7.73 11.61
CA PHE A 318 0.60 7.41 12.68
C PHE A 318 -0.58 8.36 12.73
N VAL A 319 -0.40 9.66 12.48
CA VAL A 319 -1.48 10.66 12.58
C VAL A 319 -2.29 10.77 11.30
N PHE A 320 -1.64 10.68 10.15
CA PHE A 320 -2.25 10.93 8.83
C PHE A 320 -3.48 10.06 8.50
N PRO A 321 -3.58 8.79 8.93
CA PRO A 321 -4.79 7.98 8.71
C PRO A 321 -6.06 8.53 9.38
N PHE A 322 -5.93 9.36 10.43
CA PHE A 322 -7.07 9.99 11.11
C PHE A 322 -7.61 11.24 10.42
N ARG A 323 -7.01 11.67 9.29
CA ARG A 323 -7.46 12.90 8.60
C ARG A 323 -8.91 12.84 8.10
N TYR A 324 -9.50 11.63 7.98
CA TYR A 324 -10.91 11.49 7.64
C TYR A 324 -11.84 12.16 8.66
N LEU A 325 -11.43 12.30 9.93
CA LEU A 325 -12.19 13.02 10.97
C LEU A 325 -12.37 14.51 10.70
N LEU A 326 -11.65 15.06 9.71
CA LEU A 326 -11.80 16.43 9.25
C LEU A 326 -12.99 16.60 8.27
N TYR A 327 -13.63 15.52 7.86
CA TYR A 327 -14.73 15.52 6.90
C TYR A 327 -16.05 15.12 7.59
N PRO A 328 -17.18 15.75 7.22
CA PRO A 328 -18.43 15.61 7.98
C PRO A 328 -19.25 14.36 7.63
N GLN A 329 -18.94 13.67 6.53
CA GLN A 329 -19.73 12.57 6.00
C GLN A 329 -19.04 11.21 6.17
N GLU A 330 -19.80 10.13 5.92
CA GLU A 330 -19.32 8.76 5.98
C GLU A 330 -18.13 8.53 5.04
N LEU A 331 -17.04 8.06 5.63
CA LEU A 331 -15.78 7.87 4.92
C LEU A 331 -15.87 6.85 3.79
N PHE A 332 -16.55 5.71 4.03
CA PHE A 332 -16.68 4.67 3.00
C PHE A 332 -17.57 5.12 1.84
N TRP A 333 -18.40 6.15 2.07
CA TRP A 333 -19.21 6.76 1.04
C TRP A 333 -18.43 7.78 0.21
N THR A 334 -17.88 8.78 0.87
CA THR A 334 -17.20 9.92 0.22
C THR A 334 -15.76 9.62 -0.20
N GLU A 335 -15.10 8.65 0.42
CA GLU A 335 -13.68 8.32 0.31
C GLU A 335 -12.72 9.47 0.66
N GLU A 336 -13.23 10.53 1.30
CA GLU A 336 -12.42 11.65 1.78
C GLU A 336 -11.50 11.22 2.93
N GLY A 337 -10.20 11.07 2.62
CA GLY A 337 -9.22 10.54 3.57
C GLY A 337 -9.02 9.02 3.53
N PHE A 338 -9.60 8.32 2.57
CA PHE A 338 -9.53 6.85 2.49
C PHE A 338 -8.14 6.33 2.05
N ARG A 339 -7.56 6.83 0.95
CA ARG A 339 -6.25 6.35 0.46
C ARG A 339 -5.11 6.72 1.42
N PHE A 340 -4.03 5.97 1.43
CA PHE A 340 -2.85 6.15 2.29
C PHE A 340 -3.15 6.11 3.81
N SER A 341 -4.20 5.37 4.22
CA SER A 341 -4.63 5.26 5.63
C SER A 341 -4.76 3.82 6.12
N TRP A 342 -4.08 2.89 5.47
CA TRP A 342 -4.00 1.46 5.85
C TRP A 342 -5.37 0.76 5.88
N ARG A 343 -6.35 1.27 5.13
CA ARG A 343 -7.68 0.70 4.99
C ARG A 343 -7.64 -0.44 3.97
N VAL A 344 -7.47 -1.65 4.46
CA VAL A 344 -7.26 -2.84 3.64
C VAL A 344 -8.51 -3.70 3.64
N MET A 345 -9.10 -3.92 2.46
CA MET A 345 -10.23 -4.85 2.25
C MET A 345 -11.40 -4.59 3.21
N LEU A 346 -11.90 -3.37 3.27
CA LEU A 346 -12.90 -2.94 4.25
C LEU A 346 -14.27 -2.66 3.68
N MET A 347 -14.36 -2.44 2.38
CA MET A 347 -15.62 -2.11 1.72
C MET A 347 -15.73 -2.76 0.36
N GLU A 348 -16.95 -3.05 -0.03
CA GLU A 348 -17.37 -3.37 -1.39
C GLU A 348 -18.25 -2.25 -1.89
N LYS A 349 -17.84 -1.62 -3.00
CA LYS A 349 -18.65 -0.63 -3.70
C LYS A 349 -18.86 -1.05 -5.14
N ALA A 350 -20.08 -0.91 -5.61
CA ALA A 350 -20.43 -1.07 -7.01
C ALA A 350 -21.21 0.17 -7.45
N GLY A 351 -20.82 0.75 -8.57
CA GLY A 351 -21.42 1.97 -9.07
C GLY A 351 -21.82 1.88 -10.54
N TYR A 352 -22.79 2.71 -10.90
CA TYR A 352 -23.15 3.03 -12.26
C TYR A 352 -23.08 4.54 -12.42
N THR A 353 -22.44 5.05 -13.46
CA THR A 353 -22.24 6.48 -13.67
C THR A 353 -22.35 6.82 -15.16
N GLN A 354 -23.35 7.66 -15.48
CA GLN A 354 -23.64 8.15 -16.83
C GLN A 354 -23.39 9.66 -16.90
N PHE A 355 -22.62 10.09 -17.88
CA PHE A 355 -22.31 11.50 -18.11
C PHE A 355 -23.19 12.08 -19.22
N ARG A 356 -23.70 13.28 -18.98
CA ARG A 356 -24.47 14.07 -19.93
C ARG A 356 -23.81 15.45 -20.11
N ILE A 357 -23.47 15.74 -21.36
CA ILE A 357 -22.83 16.99 -21.75
C ILE A 357 -23.89 17.91 -22.32
N VAL A 358 -23.94 19.15 -21.85
CA VAL A 358 -24.88 20.17 -22.37
C VAL A 358 -24.08 21.43 -22.68
N ASP A 359 -24.13 21.92 -23.91
CA ASP A 359 -23.47 23.16 -24.27
C ASP A 359 -24.41 24.38 -24.18
N GLN A 360 -23.87 25.58 -24.39
CA GLN A 360 -24.62 26.82 -24.33
C GLN A 360 -25.68 26.94 -25.44
N THR A 361 -25.56 26.20 -26.53
CA THR A 361 -26.51 26.19 -27.66
C THR A 361 -27.69 25.24 -27.42
N GLY A 362 -27.67 24.48 -26.30
CA GLY A 362 -28.65 23.44 -26.01
C GLY A 362 -28.33 22.08 -26.63
N LYS A 363 -27.18 21.92 -27.28
CA LYS A 363 -26.71 20.64 -27.80
C LYS A 363 -26.41 19.70 -26.66
N VAL A 364 -26.94 18.47 -26.74
CA VAL A 364 -26.78 17.44 -25.70
C VAL A 364 -26.07 16.22 -26.24
N ALA A 365 -25.13 15.66 -25.50
CA ALA A 365 -24.51 14.38 -25.75
C ALA A 365 -24.53 13.48 -24.52
N LEU A 366 -24.84 12.21 -24.71
CA LEU A 366 -24.63 11.16 -23.71
C LEU A 366 -23.28 10.50 -24.02
N VAL A 367 -22.50 10.27 -22.96
CA VAL A 367 -21.14 9.73 -23.08
C VAL A 367 -21.18 8.20 -23.04
N ASP A 368 -20.60 7.56 -24.05
CA ASP A 368 -20.19 6.17 -23.93
C ASP A 368 -18.79 6.12 -23.30
N ASN A 369 -18.74 5.73 -22.03
CA ASN A 369 -17.48 5.70 -21.25
C ASN A 369 -16.42 4.78 -21.89
N ARG A 370 -16.83 3.74 -22.61
CA ARG A 370 -15.93 2.75 -23.24
C ARG A 370 -15.10 3.33 -24.39
N HIS A 371 -15.54 4.46 -24.96
CA HIS A 371 -14.72 5.20 -25.93
C HIS A 371 -13.48 5.86 -25.32
N PHE A 372 -13.50 6.10 -24.02
CA PHE A 372 -12.47 6.85 -23.29
C PHE A 372 -11.68 5.97 -22.33
N LEU A 373 -12.36 5.08 -21.62
CA LEU A 373 -11.83 4.32 -20.50
C LEU A 373 -11.77 2.82 -20.84
N THR A 374 -10.77 2.15 -20.27
CA THR A 374 -10.79 0.69 -20.23
C THR A 374 -11.89 0.21 -19.27
N ALA A 375 -12.34 -1.04 -19.42
CA ALA A 375 -13.34 -1.63 -18.53
C ALA A 375 -12.92 -1.58 -17.04
N PHE A 376 -11.61 -1.72 -16.77
CA PHE A 376 -11.07 -1.58 -15.43
C PHE A 376 -11.18 -0.15 -14.89
N GLN A 377 -10.81 0.85 -15.71
CA GLN A 377 -10.92 2.27 -15.34
C GLN A 377 -12.39 2.69 -15.17
N GLU A 378 -13.28 2.27 -16.06
CA GLU A 378 -14.73 2.54 -15.95
C GLU A 378 -15.29 1.99 -14.64
N LYS A 379 -14.94 0.74 -14.29
CA LYS A 379 -15.32 0.15 -13.00
C LYS A 379 -14.84 0.98 -11.82
N GLN A 380 -13.57 1.38 -11.81
CA GLN A 380 -13.00 2.18 -10.71
C GLN A 380 -13.61 3.58 -10.65
N MET A 381 -13.83 4.21 -11.78
CA MET A 381 -14.43 5.55 -11.88
C MET A 381 -15.88 5.56 -11.38
N SER A 382 -16.65 4.53 -11.65
CA SER A 382 -18.10 4.54 -11.41
C SER A 382 -18.54 4.69 -9.96
N PHE A 383 -17.65 4.48 -8.98
CA PHE A 383 -17.98 4.57 -7.55
C PHE A 383 -16.99 5.42 -6.71
N GLN A 384 -16.01 6.06 -7.32
CA GLN A 384 -15.03 6.90 -6.62
C GLN A 384 -15.20 8.36 -7.02
N PRO A 385 -15.53 9.28 -6.08
CA PRO A 385 -15.92 10.65 -6.43
C PRO A 385 -14.84 11.44 -7.12
N ASP A 386 -13.60 11.32 -6.70
CA ASP A 386 -12.47 12.03 -7.29
C ASP A 386 -12.12 11.53 -8.71
N PHE A 387 -12.45 10.27 -9.04
CA PHE A 387 -12.36 9.77 -10.42
C PHE A 387 -13.50 10.33 -11.28
N ILE A 388 -14.72 10.38 -10.74
CA ILE A 388 -15.88 10.96 -11.42
C ILE A 388 -15.60 12.42 -11.78
N LEU A 389 -15.05 13.20 -10.83
CA LEU A 389 -14.69 14.59 -11.05
C LEU A 389 -13.59 14.76 -12.10
N GLU A 390 -12.50 13.99 -11.99
CA GLU A 390 -11.39 14.07 -12.94
C GLU A 390 -11.85 13.67 -14.35
N TYR A 391 -12.69 12.64 -14.46
CA TYR A 391 -13.25 12.24 -15.74
C TYR A 391 -14.19 13.29 -16.33
N ALA A 392 -14.97 13.99 -15.51
CA ALA A 392 -15.77 15.14 -15.95
C ALA A 392 -14.88 16.22 -16.59
N HIS A 393 -13.70 16.50 -16.01
CA HIS A 393 -12.74 17.45 -16.59
C HIS A 393 -12.16 16.97 -17.92
N ILE A 394 -11.83 15.68 -18.03
CA ILE A 394 -11.38 15.06 -19.29
C ILE A 394 -12.45 15.22 -20.38
N LEU A 395 -13.70 14.91 -20.06
CA LEU A 395 -14.84 15.05 -20.96
C LEU A 395 -15.08 16.52 -21.37
N LYS A 396 -15.03 17.44 -20.42
CA LYS A 396 -15.18 18.87 -20.70
C LYS A 396 -14.16 19.33 -21.73
N LYS A 397 -12.90 18.98 -21.53
CA LYS A 397 -11.84 19.29 -22.47
C LYS A 397 -12.11 18.67 -23.86
N TYR A 398 -12.39 17.36 -23.89
CA TYR A 398 -12.64 16.64 -25.14
C TYR A 398 -13.80 17.26 -25.95
N TYR A 399 -14.94 17.54 -25.31
CA TYR A 399 -16.09 18.11 -26.00
C TYR A 399 -15.87 19.56 -26.42
N THR A 400 -15.12 20.35 -25.65
CA THR A 400 -14.71 21.70 -26.05
C THR A 400 -13.85 21.63 -27.32
N ASP A 401 -12.86 20.74 -27.36
CA ASP A 401 -11.97 20.55 -28.51
C ASP A 401 -12.75 20.03 -29.75
N ASN A 402 -13.92 19.39 -29.54
CA ASN A 402 -14.81 18.88 -30.60
C ASN A 402 -16.04 19.79 -30.89
N GLY A 403 -15.93 21.09 -30.58
CA GLY A 403 -16.86 22.11 -31.02
C GLY A 403 -18.11 22.31 -30.17
N PHE A 404 -18.13 21.83 -28.93
CA PHE A 404 -19.13 22.20 -27.93
C PHE A 404 -18.74 23.53 -27.31
N VAL A 405 -19.67 24.48 -27.27
CA VAL A 405 -19.42 25.81 -26.70
C VAL A 405 -19.69 25.81 -25.23
N ASN A 406 -18.63 26.02 -24.42
CA ASN A 406 -18.67 26.06 -22.95
C ASN A 406 -19.50 24.91 -22.31
N PRO A 407 -19.14 23.64 -22.60
CA PRO A 407 -19.94 22.49 -22.16
C PRO A 407 -19.98 22.36 -20.64
N LYS A 408 -21.18 22.11 -20.12
CA LYS A 408 -21.45 21.71 -18.74
C LYS A 408 -21.54 20.20 -18.64
N ILE A 409 -20.98 19.63 -17.58
CA ILE A 409 -20.91 18.17 -17.38
C ILE A 409 -21.79 17.78 -16.23
N TYR A 410 -22.89 17.13 -16.49
CA TYR A 410 -23.81 16.59 -15.50
C TYR A 410 -23.66 15.09 -15.38
N VAL A 411 -23.90 14.57 -14.21
CA VAL A 411 -23.65 13.14 -13.90
C VAL A 411 -24.86 12.53 -13.20
N GLU A 412 -25.33 11.43 -13.74
CA GLU A 412 -26.28 10.54 -13.07
C GLU A 412 -25.50 9.35 -12.52
N SER A 413 -25.40 9.23 -11.20
CA SER A 413 -24.59 8.22 -10.53
C SER A 413 -25.30 7.56 -9.38
N PHE A 414 -25.22 6.23 -9.34
CA PHE A 414 -25.80 5.39 -8.29
C PHE A 414 -24.73 4.43 -7.77
N VAL A 415 -24.65 4.30 -6.44
CA VAL A 415 -23.66 3.45 -5.78
C VAL A 415 -24.31 2.60 -4.71
N ALA A 416 -23.95 1.31 -4.71
CA ALA A 416 -24.21 0.37 -3.64
C ALA A 416 -22.97 0.22 -2.75
N LEU A 417 -23.14 0.24 -1.43
CA LEU A 417 -22.07 0.08 -0.45
C LEU A 417 -22.38 -1.08 0.50
N ASN A 418 -21.45 -2.04 0.60
CA ASN A 418 -21.49 -3.14 1.58
C ASN A 418 -22.83 -3.89 1.61
N GLY A 419 -23.31 -4.33 0.44
CA GLY A 419 -24.54 -5.11 0.31
C GLY A 419 -25.84 -4.33 0.46
N ARG A 420 -25.78 -3.00 0.61
CA ARG A 420 -26.97 -2.13 0.60
C ARG A 420 -27.50 -1.95 -0.83
N LEU A 421 -28.77 -1.57 -0.93
CA LEU A 421 -29.34 -1.15 -2.22
C LEU A 421 -28.61 0.08 -2.75
N SER A 422 -28.57 0.19 -4.08
CA SER A 422 -27.97 1.32 -4.78
C SER A 422 -28.71 2.63 -4.44
N GLN A 423 -27.96 3.68 -4.19
CA GLN A 423 -28.47 5.01 -3.83
C GLN A 423 -27.88 6.06 -4.78
N PRO A 424 -28.59 7.19 -5.04
CA PRO A 424 -28.03 8.33 -5.74
C PRO A 424 -26.75 8.80 -5.05
N TYR A 425 -25.71 9.06 -5.84
CA TYR A 425 -24.37 9.31 -5.31
C TYR A 425 -23.88 10.72 -5.56
N ILE A 426 -24.02 11.20 -6.76
CA ILE A 426 -23.61 12.55 -7.16
C ILE A 426 -24.88 13.38 -7.39
N ASP A 427 -24.85 14.65 -7.02
CA ASP A 427 -25.96 15.59 -7.29
C ASP A 427 -26.04 15.84 -8.82
N PRO A 428 -27.12 15.39 -9.48
CA PRO A 428 -27.26 15.49 -10.94
C PRO A 428 -27.50 16.91 -11.44
N THR A 429 -27.73 17.88 -10.56
CA THR A 429 -27.95 19.30 -10.90
C THR A 429 -26.67 20.11 -10.97
N ILE A 430 -25.58 19.59 -10.43
CA ILE A 430 -24.29 20.27 -10.35
C ILE A 430 -23.47 20.02 -11.62
N ASP A 431 -22.97 21.09 -12.22
CA ASP A 431 -21.97 21.03 -13.28
C ASP A 431 -20.60 20.63 -12.69
N LEU A 432 -20.24 19.34 -12.78
CA LEU A 432 -18.95 18.86 -12.32
C LEU A 432 -17.76 19.43 -13.12
N GLY A 433 -17.98 19.83 -14.38
CA GLY A 433 -16.95 20.49 -15.18
C GLY A 433 -16.51 21.86 -14.62
N SER A 434 -17.27 22.44 -13.70
CA SER A 434 -16.93 23.68 -12.99
C SER A 434 -16.32 23.46 -11.61
N GLN A 435 -16.45 22.25 -11.03
CA GLN A 435 -15.91 21.93 -9.72
C GLN A 435 -14.39 21.73 -9.81
N LYS A 436 -13.68 22.00 -8.70
CA LYS A 436 -12.22 21.84 -8.60
C LYS A 436 -11.86 20.76 -7.60
N GLU A 437 -10.88 19.93 -7.95
CA GLU A 437 -10.30 19.00 -6.98
C GLU A 437 -9.58 19.79 -5.86
N SER A 438 -9.78 19.37 -4.62
CA SER A 438 -9.17 19.99 -3.45
C SER A 438 -9.26 19.06 -2.23
N PHE A 439 -8.59 19.44 -1.14
CA PHE A 439 -8.77 18.79 0.18
C PHE A 439 -10.02 19.30 0.94
N LYS A 440 -10.83 20.18 0.36
CA LYS A 440 -12.10 20.59 0.97
C LYS A 440 -13.15 19.51 0.79
N HIS A 441 -14.11 19.48 1.69
CA HIS A 441 -15.27 18.59 1.58
C HIS A 441 -16.02 18.81 0.25
N LYS A 442 -16.36 17.69 -0.39
CA LYS A 442 -17.03 17.65 -1.71
C LYS A 442 -18.54 17.71 -1.54
N THR A 443 -19.10 18.93 -1.53
CA THR A 443 -20.53 19.18 -1.31
C THR A 443 -21.46 18.66 -2.40
N TRP A 444 -20.92 18.26 -3.54
CA TRP A 444 -21.66 17.68 -4.66
C TRP A 444 -21.86 16.15 -4.54
N ILE A 445 -21.30 15.52 -3.51
CA ILE A 445 -21.60 14.13 -3.15
C ILE A 445 -22.87 14.16 -2.29
N LEU A 446 -23.90 13.41 -2.71
CA LEU A 446 -25.12 13.29 -1.94
C LEU A 446 -24.87 12.52 -0.63
N PRO A 447 -25.55 12.89 0.47
CA PRO A 447 -25.37 12.24 1.76
C PRO A 447 -25.68 10.74 1.71
N PHE A 448 -24.91 9.96 2.44
CA PHE A 448 -25.23 8.55 2.67
C PHE A 448 -26.49 8.44 3.52
N LYS A 449 -27.47 7.62 3.07
CA LYS A 449 -28.79 7.47 3.72
C LYS A 449 -28.82 6.43 4.84
N ASP A 450 -27.66 6.00 5.30
CA ASP A 450 -27.52 5.05 6.41
C ASP A 450 -26.31 5.45 7.26
N GLU A 451 -26.01 4.72 8.30
CA GLU A 451 -24.93 5.00 9.22
C GLU A 451 -24.03 3.77 9.40
N ILE A 452 -22.71 3.96 9.34
CA ILE A 452 -21.72 2.94 9.73
C ILE A 452 -21.10 3.40 11.05
N LYS A 453 -21.46 2.72 12.14
CA LYS A 453 -20.99 3.07 13.50
C LYS A 453 -19.60 2.50 13.75
N GLY A 454 -18.73 3.28 14.39
CA GLY A 454 -17.38 2.88 14.76
C GLY A 454 -16.29 3.62 13.97
N PHE A 455 -15.15 2.93 13.72
CA PHE A 455 -13.96 3.53 13.07
C PHE A 455 -13.96 3.34 11.56
#